data_7f54c275452de6db2f77eb87ff37a98d
#
_entry.id   7f54c275452de6db2f77eb87ff37a98d
#
_cell.length_a   1.000
_cell.length_b   1.000
_cell.length_c   1.000
_cell.angle_alpha   90.00
_cell.angle_beta   90.00
_cell.angle_gamma   90.00
#
_symmetry.space_group_name_H-M   'P 1'
#
loop_
_entity.id
_entity.type
_entity.pdbx_description
1 polymer ?
#
loop_
_entity_poly.entity_id
_entity_poly.type
_entity_poly.pdbx_seq_one_letter_code
_entity_poly.pdbx_strand_id
1 'polypeptide(L)'
;ADTQASVLEAYMDELISYTERLTRAKIAALPDGTAEFTDWNDDDGAGSGPVRFHVKITKKGDEFIVDFTGTSPQGRGALHTNYAFAASCASAALRCVIDPDIPNNAGFYKPITIIAPQGSFVNVRFPAALGARGQGGFRIRSVVLGALAQLVPDLIPACAGGSEFAIVFAGYEGEARKPFLHLEFHNNSGQGGGPDRDGQDGGPYCIGNLANVPVELIEAENPILVEQYAFLADSGGAGKYRGALGIVRQYRVLAEEATVQLRSDRHLHPCWGLFGGKPGALSKSTINPGTEKEENAPSKFVRTMHRGDVFRAEMAASGGYGNPYTREPEAVLNDVRQEKITVKHALQEYGVCIDFATGKADIEATDTYRATRLSAGNDDPTPSIMR
;
A
#
# COMPACT_ATOMS: atom_id res chain seq x y z
N ALA A 1 -21.59 -45.39 8.30
CA ALA A 1 -20.95 -44.13 8.73
C ALA A 1 -19.48 -44.10 8.29
N ASP A 2 -18.69 -45.16 8.59
CA ASP A 2 -17.25 -45.21 8.29
C ASP A 2 -16.93 -45.17 6.77
N THR A 3 -17.76 -45.82 5.94
CA THR A 3 -17.59 -45.85 4.48
C THR A 3 -17.81 -44.45 3.86
N GLN A 4 -18.72 -43.65 4.40
CA GLN A 4 -18.97 -42.30 3.92
C GLN A 4 -17.83 -41.32 4.30
N ALA A 5 -17.26 -41.47 5.51
CA ALA A 5 -16.13 -40.68 5.97
C ALA A 5 -14.89 -40.95 5.11
N SER A 6 -14.54 -42.20 4.83
CA SER A 6 -13.39 -42.56 3.99
C SER A 6 -13.52 -42.11 2.53
N VAL A 7 -14.74 -42.09 1.97
CA VAL A 7 -14.99 -41.54 0.62
C VAL A 7 -14.82 -40.03 0.61
N LEU A 8 -15.31 -39.34 1.66
CA LEU A 8 -15.13 -37.90 1.77
C LEU A 8 -13.64 -37.51 1.88
N GLU A 9 -12.88 -38.21 2.72
CA GLU A 9 -11.43 -38.02 2.86
C GLU A 9 -10.69 -38.20 1.52
N ALA A 10 -11.05 -39.25 0.75
CA ALA A 10 -10.48 -39.50 -0.57
C ALA A 10 -10.77 -38.33 -1.56
N TYR A 11 -11.98 -37.76 -1.54
CA TYR A 11 -12.31 -36.60 -2.35
C TYR A 11 -11.56 -35.34 -1.90
N MET A 12 -11.35 -35.14 -0.61
CA MET A 12 -10.57 -34.02 -0.08
C MET A 12 -9.10 -34.11 -0.53
N ASP A 13 -8.50 -35.30 -0.47
CA ASP A 13 -7.13 -35.54 -0.92
C ASP A 13 -6.99 -35.37 -2.43
N GLU A 14 -7.96 -35.83 -3.22
CA GLU A 14 -7.95 -35.61 -4.67
C GLU A 14 -8.11 -34.11 -5.03
N LEU A 15 -8.96 -33.38 -4.32
CA LEU A 15 -9.10 -31.93 -4.52
C LEU A 15 -7.79 -31.18 -4.22
N ILE A 16 -7.08 -31.56 -3.14
CA ILE A 16 -5.77 -31.01 -2.81
C ILE A 16 -4.75 -31.33 -3.92
N SER A 17 -4.73 -32.58 -4.39
CA SER A 17 -3.83 -33.05 -5.43
C SER A 17 -4.14 -32.37 -6.79
N TYR A 18 -5.41 -32.20 -7.11
CA TYR A 18 -5.88 -31.45 -8.27
C TYR A 18 -5.40 -30.01 -8.25
N THR A 19 -5.56 -29.35 -7.08
CA THR A 19 -5.11 -27.96 -6.89
C THR A 19 -3.60 -27.82 -7.06
N GLU A 20 -2.82 -28.77 -6.51
CA GLU A 20 -1.36 -28.79 -6.69
C GLU A 20 -0.98 -28.89 -8.16
N ARG A 21 -1.59 -29.84 -8.91
CA ARG A 21 -1.31 -30.01 -10.36
C ARG A 21 -1.62 -28.73 -11.14
N LEU A 22 -2.74 -28.07 -10.88
CA LEU A 22 -3.10 -26.79 -11.51
C LEU A 22 -2.08 -25.69 -11.17
N THR A 23 -1.73 -25.57 -9.90
CA THR A 23 -0.77 -24.56 -9.42
C THR A 23 0.58 -24.75 -10.10
N ARG A 24 1.12 -25.98 -10.13
CA ARG A 24 2.38 -26.31 -10.81
C ARG A 24 2.32 -26.00 -12.31
N ALA A 25 1.23 -26.33 -12.98
CA ALA A 25 1.07 -26.03 -14.41
C ALA A 25 1.08 -24.53 -14.69
N LYS A 26 0.45 -23.73 -13.85
CA LYS A 26 0.46 -22.26 -13.99
C LYS A 26 1.82 -21.65 -13.66
N ILE A 27 2.51 -22.14 -12.64
CA ILE A 27 3.88 -21.70 -12.32
C ILE A 27 4.83 -22.06 -13.47
N ALA A 28 4.73 -23.25 -14.04
CA ALA A 28 5.56 -23.69 -15.17
C ALA A 28 5.42 -22.80 -16.42
N ALA A 29 4.27 -22.15 -16.60
CA ALA A 29 4.03 -21.22 -17.70
C ALA A 29 4.73 -19.85 -17.53
N LEU A 30 5.19 -19.52 -16.31
CA LEU A 30 5.92 -18.29 -16.04
C LEU A 30 7.41 -18.44 -16.41
N PRO A 31 8.13 -17.35 -16.71
CA PRO A 31 9.57 -17.42 -17.02
C PRO A 31 10.39 -17.84 -15.79
N ASP A 32 11.40 -18.69 -16.00
CA ASP A 32 12.40 -18.99 -14.98
C ASP A 32 13.27 -17.79 -14.70
N GLY A 33 13.63 -17.58 -13.43
CA GLY A 33 14.48 -16.46 -13.08
C GLY A 33 14.61 -16.27 -11.56
N THR A 34 15.47 -15.32 -11.21
CA THR A 34 15.68 -14.89 -9.82
C THR A 34 15.63 -13.36 -9.77
N ALA A 35 14.92 -12.83 -8.81
CA ALA A 35 14.79 -11.39 -8.59
C ALA A 35 14.84 -11.07 -7.09
N GLU A 36 15.35 -9.90 -6.75
CA GLU A 36 15.43 -9.41 -5.38
C GLU A 36 14.77 -8.03 -5.27
N PHE A 37 14.17 -7.76 -4.13
CA PHE A 37 13.59 -6.45 -3.84
C PHE A 37 13.70 -6.09 -2.37
N THR A 38 13.78 -4.79 -2.08
CA THR A 38 13.84 -4.26 -0.72
C THR A 38 12.86 -3.10 -0.58
N ASP A 39 12.14 -3.08 0.53
CA ASP A 39 11.28 -1.97 0.94
C ASP A 39 11.40 -1.79 2.46
N TRP A 40 10.85 -0.70 3.00
CA TRP A 40 11.08 -0.30 4.39
C TRP A 40 9.77 0.08 5.07
N ASN A 41 9.63 -0.27 6.35
CA ASN A 41 8.77 0.48 7.25
C ASN A 41 9.60 1.60 7.88
N ASP A 42 8.98 2.74 8.14
CA ASP A 42 9.67 3.92 8.67
C ASP A 42 10.30 3.66 10.04
N ASP A 43 9.60 2.91 10.89
CA ASP A 43 10.06 2.50 12.23
C ASP A 43 9.17 1.35 12.78
N ASP A 44 9.54 0.79 13.94
CA ASP A 44 8.75 -0.25 14.63
C ASP A 44 7.84 0.32 15.74
N GLY A 45 7.82 1.64 15.93
CA GLY A 45 7.08 2.30 17.00
C GLY A 45 7.74 2.21 18.38
N ALA A 46 8.94 1.61 18.51
CA ALA A 46 9.67 1.43 19.75
C ALA A 46 11.14 1.94 19.69
N GLY A 47 11.45 2.74 18.67
CA GLY A 47 12.73 3.43 18.52
C GLY A 47 13.84 2.59 17.88
N SER A 48 13.53 1.53 17.16
CA SER A 48 14.53 0.72 16.45
C SER A 48 14.95 1.30 15.08
N GLY A 49 14.38 2.43 14.67
CA GLY A 49 14.63 3.04 13.35
C GLY A 49 13.97 2.25 12.21
N PRO A 50 14.37 2.52 10.95
CA PRO A 50 13.77 1.90 9.79
C PRO A 50 13.91 0.38 9.80
N VAL A 51 12.82 -0.31 9.45
CA VAL A 51 12.77 -1.78 9.35
C VAL A 51 12.87 -2.20 7.90
N ARG A 52 13.96 -2.85 7.55
CA ARG A 52 14.20 -3.39 6.21
C ARG A 52 13.43 -4.68 6.00
N PHE A 53 12.68 -4.75 4.91
CA PHE A 53 12.14 -5.97 4.35
C PHE A 53 12.88 -6.29 3.07
N HIS A 54 13.46 -7.46 3.00
CA HIS A 54 14.17 -7.95 1.82
C HIS A 54 13.60 -9.29 1.41
N VAL A 55 13.47 -9.50 0.10
CA VAL A 55 13.07 -10.78 -0.46
C VAL A 55 13.91 -11.12 -1.69
N LYS A 56 14.25 -12.39 -1.80
CA LYS A 56 14.76 -13.01 -3.02
C LYS A 56 13.75 -14.05 -3.50
N ILE A 57 13.27 -13.91 -4.71
CA ILE A 57 12.35 -14.87 -5.34
C ILE A 57 13.12 -15.63 -6.41
N THR A 58 13.06 -16.96 -6.34
CA THR A 58 13.57 -17.83 -7.39
C THR A 58 12.39 -18.63 -7.94
N LYS A 59 12.08 -18.48 -9.22
CA LYS A 59 11.15 -19.31 -9.97
C LYS A 59 11.97 -20.28 -10.83
N LYS A 60 11.76 -21.59 -10.65
CA LYS A 60 12.45 -22.64 -11.40
C LYS A 60 11.50 -23.79 -11.70
N GLY A 61 11.30 -24.09 -12.97
CA GLY A 61 10.38 -25.15 -13.40
C GLY A 61 8.95 -24.85 -12.95
N ASP A 62 8.40 -25.66 -12.09
CA ASP A 62 7.03 -25.55 -11.55
C ASP A 62 6.97 -25.13 -10.07
N GLU A 63 8.05 -24.51 -9.55
CA GLU A 63 8.19 -24.13 -8.16
C GLU A 63 8.64 -22.69 -7.93
N PHE A 64 8.25 -22.12 -6.79
CA PHE A 64 8.75 -20.86 -6.25
C PHE A 64 9.50 -21.07 -4.93
N ILE A 65 10.61 -20.35 -4.79
CA ILE A 65 11.29 -20.15 -3.51
C ILE A 65 11.24 -18.66 -3.20
N VAL A 66 10.67 -18.30 -2.04
CA VAL A 66 10.57 -16.93 -1.53
C VAL A 66 11.41 -16.85 -0.27
N ASP A 67 12.57 -16.22 -0.35
CA ASP A 67 13.56 -16.15 0.72
C ASP A 67 13.64 -14.72 1.28
N PHE A 68 13.30 -14.57 2.55
CA PHE A 68 13.35 -13.31 3.30
C PHE A 68 14.69 -13.10 4.05
N THR A 69 15.72 -13.87 3.76
CA THR A 69 17.07 -13.65 4.33
C THR A 69 17.54 -12.24 4.00
N GLY A 70 18.03 -11.51 5.03
CA GLY A 70 18.40 -10.09 4.91
C GLY A 70 17.30 -9.10 5.37
N THR A 71 16.12 -9.58 5.73
CA THR A 71 15.13 -8.78 6.48
C THR A 71 15.65 -8.45 7.88
N SER A 72 15.34 -7.26 8.40
CA SER A 72 15.76 -6.80 9.73
C SER A 72 15.52 -7.83 10.82
N PRO A 73 16.40 -7.89 11.85
CA PRO A 73 16.17 -8.72 13.01
C PRO A 73 14.93 -8.26 13.78
N GLN A 74 14.40 -9.15 14.63
CA GLN A 74 13.31 -8.85 15.56
C GLN A 74 13.66 -7.65 16.44
N GLY A 75 12.80 -6.63 16.48
CA GLY A 75 12.89 -5.44 17.32
C GLY A 75 12.00 -5.54 18.57
N ARG A 76 11.60 -4.40 19.12
CA ARG A 76 10.74 -4.32 20.31
C ARG A 76 9.30 -3.91 20.01
N GLY A 77 9.06 -3.30 18.85
CA GLY A 77 7.74 -2.81 18.44
C GLY A 77 6.74 -3.93 18.13
N ALA A 78 5.52 -3.57 17.76
CA ALA A 78 4.42 -4.51 17.59
C ALA A 78 4.14 -4.92 16.13
N LEU A 79 4.99 -4.53 15.18
CA LEU A 79 4.80 -4.70 13.73
C LEU A 79 5.28 -6.03 13.17
N HIS A 80 5.94 -6.84 14.01
CA HIS A 80 6.47 -8.13 13.61
C HIS A 80 5.41 -9.09 13.11
N THR A 81 5.86 -10.10 12.36
CA THR A 81 5.00 -11.21 11.96
C THR A 81 5.56 -12.56 12.46
N ASN A 82 4.69 -13.53 12.63
CA ASN A 82 5.08 -14.93 12.76
C ASN A 82 5.21 -15.57 11.36
N TYR A 83 5.82 -16.73 11.29
CA TYR A 83 6.00 -17.49 10.05
C TYR A 83 4.71 -17.68 9.25
N ALA A 84 3.63 -18.14 9.93
CA ALA A 84 2.37 -18.43 9.25
C ALA A 84 1.75 -17.20 8.58
N PHE A 85 1.80 -16.03 9.25
CA PHE A 85 1.29 -14.78 8.69
C PHE A 85 2.18 -14.28 7.54
N ALA A 86 3.51 -14.36 7.70
CA ALA A 86 4.45 -13.98 6.63
C ALA A 86 4.28 -14.85 5.38
N ALA A 87 4.17 -16.18 5.56
CA ALA A 87 3.92 -17.12 4.47
C ALA A 87 2.57 -16.86 3.79
N SER A 88 1.52 -16.54 4.55
CA SER A 88 0.21 -16.18 4.00
C SER A 88 0.28 -14.91 3.14
N CYS A 89 0.95 -13.84 3.62
CA CYS A 89 1.10 -12.59 2.87
C CYS A 89 1.92 -12.79 1.58
N ALA A 90 3.01 -13.57 1.63
CA ALA A 90 3.81 -13.89 0.46
C ALA A 90 3.03 -14.72 -0.57
N SER A 91 2.29 -15.73 -0.10
CA SER A 91 1.46 -16.56 -0.97
C SER A 91 0.30 -15.79 -1.60
N ALA A 92 -0.29 -14.83 -0.88
CA ALA A 92 -1.31 -13.95 -1.43
C ALA A 92 -0.76 -13.07 -2.59
N ALA A 93 0.50 -12.61 -2.49
CA ALA A 93 1.15 -11.91 -3.58
C ALA A 93 1.42 -12.83 -4.80
N LEU A 94 1.90 -14.05 -4.57
CA LEU A 94 2.09 -15.04 -5.64
C LEU A 94 0.78 -15.39 -6.33
N ARG A 95 -0.32 -15.44 -5.59
CA ARG A 95 -1.63 -15.74 -6.15
C ARG A 95 -2.08 -14.69 -7.19
N CYS A 96 -1.61 -13.45 -7.08
CA CYS A 96 -1.92 -12.41 -8.07
C CYS A 96 -1.35 -12.72 -9.46
N VAL A 97 -0.32 -13.57 -9.57
CA VAL A 97 0.34 -13.93 -10.84
C VAL A 97 0.10 -15.37 -11.26
N ILE A 98 -0.36 -16.24 -10.35
CA ILE A 98 -0.55 -17.66 -10.66
C ILE A 98 -1.89 -17.88 -11.37
N ASP A 99 -3.00 -17.68 -10.72
CA ASP A 99 -4.36 -17.73 -11.32
C ASP A 99 -5.39 -17.59 -10.18
N PRO A 100 -6.34 -16.66 -10.27
CA PRO A 100 -7.37 -16.50 -9.24
C PRO A 100 -8.36 -17.67 -9.15
N ASP A 101 -8.54 -18.41 -10.25
CA ASP A 101 -9.56 -19.48 -10.34
C ASP A 101 -9.10 -20.83 -9.75
N ILE A 102 -7.82 -20.97 -9.38
CA ILE A 102 -7.32 -22.15 -8.70
C ILE A 102 -7.98 -22.26 -7.30
N PRO A 103 -8.50 -23.44 -6.90
CA PRO A 103 -9.09 -23.62 -5.59
C PRO A 103 -8.14 -23.23 -4.45
N ASN A 104 -8.66 -22.57 -3.41
CA ASN A 104 -7.86 -22.14 -2.28
C ASN A 104 -7.79 -23.21 -1.18
N ASN A 105 -6.83 -24.11 -1.28
CA ASN A 105 -6.57 -25.17 -0.30
C ASN A 105 -5.07 -25.47 -0.19
N ALA A 106 -4.71 -26.48 0.60
CA ALA A 106 -3.32 -26.86 0.87
C ALA A 106 -2.51 -27.18 -0.40
N GLY A 107 -3.14 -27.62 -1.48
CA GLY A 107 -2.48 -27.94 -2.75
C GLY A 107 -1.81 -26.73 -3.41
N PHE A 108 -2.40 -25.52 -3.23
CA PHE A 108 -1.81 -24.30 -3.75
C PHE A 108 -0.42 -24.01 -3.17
N TYR A 109 -0.19 -24.35 -1.90
CA TYR A 109 1.06 -24.01 -1.20
C TYR A 109 2.18 -25.02 -1.44
N LYS A 110 1.89 -26.23 -1.92
CA LYS A 110 2.89 -27.28 -2.07
C LYS A 110 4.08 -26.93 -2.98
N PRO A 111 3.90 -26.25 -4.14
CA PRO A 111 5.02 -25.84 -4.98
C PRO A 111 5.68 -24.53 -4.54
N ILE A 112 5.35 -24.00 -3.36
CA ILE A 112 5.85 -22.71 -2.85
C ILE A 112 6.65 -22.94 -1.56
N THR A 113 7.94 -22.67 -1.60
CA THR A 113 8.82 -22.72 -0.43
C THR A 113 9.04 -21.32 0.12
N ILE A 114 8.71 -21.10 1.39
CA ILE A 114 8.97 -19.83 2.09
C ILE A 114 10.12 -20.03 3.07
N ILE A 115 11.18 -19.23 2.90
CA ILE A 115 12.31 -19.16 3.81
C ILE A 115 12.21 -17.85 4.59
N ALA A 116 11.92 -17.95 5.90
CA ALA A 116 11.86 -16.82 6.81
C ALA A 116 12.76 -17.12 8.02
N PRO A 117 13.95 -16.51 8.12
CA PRO A 117 14.89 -16.77 9.21
C PRO A 117 14.27 -16.49 10.58
N GLN A 118 14.41 -17.45 11.49
CA GLN A 118 13.88 -17.30 12.85
C GLN A 118 14.62 -16.20 13.63
N GLY A 119 13.86 -15.33 14.28
CA GLY A 119 14.39 -14.15 14.98
C GLY A 119 14.54 -12.94 14.05
N SER A 120 14.02 -13.03 12.81
CA SER A 120 13.81 -11.88 11.93
C SER A 120 12.45 -11.23 12.17
N PHE A 121 12.27 -10.05 11.58
CA PHE A 121 11.00 -9.30 11.66
C PHE A 121 9.81 -10.07 11.05
N VAL A 122 10.05 -10.99 10.13
CA VAL A 122 9.05 -11.81 9.45
C VAL A 122 8.84 -13.19 10.09
N ASN A 123 9.65 -13.56 11.07
CA ASN A 123 9.53 -14.84 11.80
C ASN A 123 10.12 -14.72 13.22
N VAL A 124 9.35 -14.14 14.10
CA VAL A 124 9.78 -13.82 15.47
C VAL A 124 9.97 -15.05 16.36
N ARG A 125 10.83 -14.90 17.37
CA ARG A 125 10.92 -15.81 18.52
C ARG A 125 10.03 -15.30 19.65
N PHE A 126 9.41 -16.18 20.36
CA PHE A 126 8.64 -15.88 21.57
C PHE A 126 9.59 -15.44 22.72
N PRO A 127 9.23 -14.44 23.55
CA PRO A 127 8.06 -13.58 23.43
C PRO A 127 8.26 -12.47 22.39
N ALA A 128 7.16 -12.09 21.69
CA ALA A 128 7.17 -11.01 20.71
C ALA A 128 5.83 -10.26 20.68
N ALA A 129 5.87 -8.96 20.42
CA ALA A 129 4.69 -8.14 20.23
C ALA A 129 4.22 -8.24 18.76
N LEU A 130 2.94 -8.60 18.54
CA LEU A 130 2.35 -8.83 17.22
C LEU A 130 1.06 -8.03 16.99
N GLY A 131 0.75 -7.08 17.89
CA GLY A 131 -0.52 -6.36 17.88
C GLY A 131 -0.79 -5.51 16.63
N ALA A 132 0.26 -5.09 15.93
CA ALA A 132 0.18 -4.30 14.70
C ALA A 132 0.81 -5.03 13.48
N ARG A 133 0.81 -6.36 13.48
CA ARG A 133 1.43 -7.19 12.43
C ARG A 133 0.92 -6.90 11.01
N GLY A 134 -0.27 -6.29 10.87
CA GLY A 134 -0.82 -5.88 9.58
C GLY A 134 0.15 -5.02 8.78
N GLN A 135 0.80 -4.04 9.42
CA GLN A 135 1.80 -3.19 8.75
C GLN A 135 2.98 -3.99 8.21
N GLY A 136 3.48 -4.97 8.96
CA GLY A 136 4.50 -5.90 8.46
C GLY A 136 4.00 -6.74 7.29
N GLY A 137 2.75 -7.22 7.34
CA GLY A 137 2.12 -7.99 6.27
C GLY A 137 1.99 -7.24 4.96
N PHE A 138 1.59 -5.97 5.01
CA PHE A 138 1.54 -5.11 3.83
C PHE A 138 2.91 -4.94 3.19
N ARG A 139 3.95 -4.80 4.01
CA ARG A 139 5.32 -4.65 3.52
C ARG A 139 5.85 -5.96 2.91
N ILE A 140 5.58 -7.11 3.54
CA ILE A 140 5.90 -8.43 2.98
C ILE A 140 5.32 -8.56 1.57
N ARG A 141 4.03 -8.24 1.40
CA ARG A 141 3.40 -8.28 0.10
C ARG A 141 4.03 -7.31 -0.91
N SER A 142 4.32 -6.07 -0.49
CA SER A 142 4.96 -5.08 -1.36
C SER A 142 6.30 -5.55 -1.88
N VAL A 143 7.18 -6.11 -1.04
CA VAL A 143 8.49 -6.59 -1.49
C VAL A 143 8.37 -7.81 -2.42
N VAL A 144 7.42 -8.71 -2.15
CA VAL A 144 7.18 -9.87 -3.03
C VAL A 144 6.70 -9.43 -4.40
N LEU A 145 5.75 -8.48 -4.48
CA LEU A 145 5.30 -7.92 -5.76
C LEU A 145 6.41 -7.15 -6.47
N GLY A 146 7.22 -6.37 -5.74
CA GLY A 146 8.35 -5.65 -6.32
C GLY A 146 9.40 -6.58 -6.95
N ALA A 147 9.67 -7.75 -6.33
CA ALA A 147 10.52 -8.76 -6.92
C ALA A 147 9.85 -9.43 -8.13
N LEU A 148 8.56 -9.79 -8.03
CA LEU A 148 7.81 -10.40 -9.14
C LEU A 148 7.73 -9.48 -10.37
N ALA A 149 7.66 -8.15 -10.18
CA ALA A 149 7.64 -7.19 -11.28
C ALA A 149 8.86 -7.30 -12.20
N GLN A 150 10.00 -7.78 -11.70
CA GLN A 150 11.19 -8.01 -12.51
C GLN A 150 11.11 -9.30 -13.34
N LEU A 151 10.31 -10.28 -12.91
CA LEU A 151 10.14 -11.55 -13.59
C LEU A 151 8.93 -11.53 -14.55
N VAL A 152 7.86 -10.87 -14.17
CA VAL A 152 6.58 -10.80 -14.89
C VAL A 152 6.04 -9.38 -14.92
N PRO A 153 6.73 -8.45 -15.59
CA PRO A 153 6.41 -7.01 -15.58
C PRO A 153 4.96 -6.71 -15.96
N ASP A 154 4.43 -7.41 -16.95
CA ASP A 154 3.09 -7.15 -17.49
C ASP A 154 1.94 -7.60 -16.58
N LEU A 155 2.24 -8.20 -15.42
CA LEU A 155 1.23 -8.70 -14.49
C LEU A 155 1.20 -7.88 -13.18
N ILE A 156 2.24 -7.12 -12.87
CA ILE A 156 2.41 -6.49 -11.55
C ILE A 156 2.20 -4.98 -11.65
N PRO A 157 1.23 -4.42 -10.90
CA PRO A 157 1.09 -2.98 -10.76
C PRO A 157 2.17 -2.40 -9.85
N ALA A 158 2.38 -1.10 -9.92
CA ALA A 158 3.21 -0.35 -8.99
C ALA A 158 2.67 -0.44 -7.55
N CYS A 159 3.45 0.06 -6.59
CA CYS A 159 3.10 -0.04 -5.17
C CYS A 159 1.76 0.62 -4.86
N ALA A 160 0.87 -0.11 -4.22
CA ALA A 160 -0.35 0.43 -3.64
C ALA A 160 -0.05 1.26 -2.38
N GLY A 161 -0.95 2.13 -1.96
CA GLY A 161 -0.77 3.10 -0.88
C GLY A 161 -0.12 2.56 0.41
N GLY A 162 -0.71 1.57 1.06
CA GLY A 162 -0.07 0.80 2.14
C GLY A 162 0.48 1.57 3.34
N SER A 163 -0.04 2.76 3.62
CA SER A 163 0.31 3.52 4.82
C SER A 163 -0.33 2.98 6.08
N GLU A 164 -1.41 2.22 5.93
CA GLU A 164 -2.16 1.55 7.00
C GLU A 164 -2.39 2.44 8.23
N PHE A 165 -3.09 3.54 8.03
CA PHE A 165 -3.51 4.38 9.15
C PHE A 165 -4.49 3.61 10.03
N ALA A 166 -4.05 3.27 11.24
CA ALA A 166 -4.92 2.81 12.31
C ALA A 166 -4.98 3.93 13.35
N ILE A 167 -6.12 4.58 13.43
CA ILE A 167 -6.36 5.66 14.39
C ILE A 167 -7.35 5.21 15.45
N VAL A 168 -7.06 5.56 16.70
CA VAL A 168 -7.94 5.33 17.83
C VAL A 168 -8.18 6.64 18.52
N PHE A 169 -9.46 6.96 18.79
CA PHE A 169 -9.87 7.97 19.74
C PHE A 169 -10.60 7.26 20.88
N ALA A 170 -10.12 7.43 22.09
CA ALA A 170 -10.72 6.81 23.27
C ALA A 170 -10.78 7.78 24.45
N GLY A 171 -11.82 7.69 25.24
CA GLY A 171 -11.98 8.56 26.39
C GLY A 171 -13.32 8.37 27.10
N TYR A 172 -13.73 9.41 27.79
CA TYR A 172 -14.99 9.45 28.50
C TYR A 172 -15.75 10.73 28.16
N GLU A 173 -17.06 10.64 28.02
CA GLU A 173 -17.94 11.75 27.69
C GLU A 173 -18.85 12.09 28.88
N GLY A 174 -19.02 13.40 29.12
CA GLY A 174 -19.94 13.98 30.09
C GLY A 174 -19.62 13.64 31.56
N GLU A 175 -20.44 14.15 32.46
CA GLU A 175 -20.31 13.94 33.92
C GLU A 175 -20.48 12.47 34.32
N ALA A 176 -21.31 11.72 33.57
CA ALA A 176 -21.52 10.28 33.79
C ALA A 176 -20.32 9.42 33.35
N ARG A 177 -19.27 10.02 32.75
CA ARG A 177 -18.07 9.34 32.26
C ARG A 177 -18.42 8.13 31.36
N LYS A 178 -19.34 8.32 30.40
CA LYS A 178 -19.66 7.30 29.41
C LYS A 178 -18.41 7.01 28.57
N PRO A 179 -17.92 5.78 28.53
CA PRO A 179 -16.75 5.47 27.72
C PRO A 179 -17.09 5.53 26.23
N PHE A 180 -16.17 6.05 25.42
CA PHE A 180 -16.22 5.94 23.97
C PHE A 180 -14.91 5.39 23.44
N LEU A 181 -14.97 4.69 22.32
CA LEU A 181 -13.82 4.18 21.58
C LEU A 181 -14.17 4.14 20.10
N HIS A 182 -13.50 4.98 19.34
CA HIS A 182 -13.51 4.92 17.89
C HIS A 182 -12.20 4.36 17.41
N LEU A 183 -12.24 3.22 16.70
CA LEU A 183 -11.10 2.63 16.01
C LEU A 183 -11.42 2.58 14.52
N GLU A 184 -10.59 3.18 13.70
CA GLU A 184 -10.72 3.13 12.25
C GLU A 184 -9.40 2.74 11.59
N PHE A 185 -9.52 1.88 10.58
CA PHE A 185 -8.42 1.51 9.69
C PHE A 185 -8.65 2.18 8.34
N HIS A 186 -7.81 3.14 7.99
CA HIS A 186 -7.88 3.82 6.71
C HIS A 186 -7.01 3.08 5.67
N ASN A 187 -7.56 2.05 5.07
CA ASN A 187 -6.82 1.21 4.11
C ASN A 187 -7.22 1.47 2.65
N ASN A 188 -7.80 2.64 2.36
CA ASN A 188 -8.35 2.96 1.05
C ASN A 188 -7.49 3.95 0.25
N SER A 189 -6.18 3.97 0.45
CA SER A 189 -5.25 4.80 -0.32
C SER A 189 -4.98 4.28 -1.74
N GLY A 190 -5.83 3.37 -2.21
CA GLY A 190 -5.90 2.97 -3.60
C GLY A 190 -4.80 2.02 -4.07
N GLN A 191 -4.78 1.78 -5.37
CA GLN A 191 -3.87 0.83 -6.01
C GLN A 191 -2.83 1.56 -6.87
N GLY A 192 -1.67 0.93 -7.07
CA GLY A 192 -0.66 1.42 -8.01
C GLY A 192 -1.15 1.43 -9.45
N GLY A 193 -0.55 2.25 -10.29
CA GLY A 193 -0.75 2.17 -11.74
C GLY A 193 -0.38 0.78 -12.23
N GLY A 194 -1.17 0.24 -13.13
CA GLY A 194 -0.96 -1.09 -13.73
C GLY A 194 -0.34 -0.99 -15.12
N PRO A 195 -0.04 -2.13 -15.74
CA PRO A 195 0.51 -2.16 -17.10
C PRO A 195 -0.45 -1.63 -18.18
N ASP A 196 -1.75 -1.63 -17.89
CA ASP A 196 -2.85 -1.31 -18.80
C ASP A 196 -3.87 -0.29 -18.27
N ARG A 197 -3.71 0.18 -17.04
CA ARG A 197 -4.72 1.05 -16.39
C ARG A 197 -4.13 1.90 -15.27
N ASP A 198 -4.82 2.99 -14.98
CA ASP A 198 -4.57 3.82 -13.80
C ASP A 198 -4.89 3.04 -12.50
N GLY A 199 -4.20 3.40 -11.44
CA GLY A 199 -4.55 2.95 -10.09
C GLY A 199 -5.94 3.43 -9.68
N GLN A 200 -6.71 2.54 -9.07
CA GLN A 200 -8.06 2.84 -8.60
C GLN A 200 -8.00 3.74 -7.36
N ASP A 201 -8.54 4.96 -7.48
CA ASP A 201 -8.65 5.89 -6.35
C ASP A 201 -9.67 5.36 -5.32
N GLY A 202 -9.36 5.51 -4.02
CA GLY A 202 -10.24 5.09 -2.93
C GLY A 202 -10.47 3.58 -2.81
N GLY A 203 -9.81 2.79 -3.64
CA GLY A 203 -9.89 1.33 -3.55
C GLY A 203 -9.22 0.80 -2.29
N PRO A 204 -9.64 -0.39 -1.80
CA PRO A 204 -8.99 -1.00 -0.66
C PRO A 204 -7.57 -1.42 -1.00
N TYR A 205 -6.72 -1.39 0.00
CA TYR A 205 -5.41 -1.99 -0.09
C TYR A 205 -5.54 -3.51 -0.27
N CYS A 206 -4.71 -4.05 -1.11
CA CYS A 206 -4.90 -5.35 -1.76
C CYS A 206 -4.90 -6.62 -0.87
N ILE A 207 -4.64 -6.56 0.43
CA ILE A 207 -4.90 -7.65 1.37
C ILE A 207 -5.92 -7.26 2.44
N GLY A 208 -6.49 -6.04 2.32
CA GLY A 208 -7.59 -5.57 3.12
C GLY A 208 -8.87 -5.55 2.29
N ASN A 209 -9.92 -6.16 2.77
CA ASN A 209 -11.25 -6.05 2.20
C ASN A 209 -12.09 -5.17 3.13
N LEU A 210 -11.80 -3.87 3.12
CA LEU A 210 -12.35 -2.91 4.06
C LEU A 210 -13.11 -1.81 3.30
N ALA A 211 -14.15 -1.31 3.94
CA ALA A 211 -14.81 -0.06 3.59
C ALA A 211 -14.64 0.93 4.74
N ASN A 212 -14.67 2.22 4.44
CA ASN A 212 -14.68 3.25 5.48
C ASN A 212 -16.02 3.27 6.21
N VAL A 213 -15.98 3.57 7.51
CA VAL A 213 -17.19 3.81 8.30
C VAL A 213 -17.84 5.10 7.79
N PRO A 214 -19.19 5.14 7.60
CA PRO A 214 -19.90 6.39 7.28
C PRO A 214 -19.61 7.47 8.32
N VAL A 215 -19.37 8.70 7.84
CA VAL A 215 -19.04 9.84 8.71
C VAL A 215 -20.14 10.09 9.73
N GLU A 216 -21.39 9.99 9.32
CA GLU A 216 -22.57 10.20 10.16
C GLU A 216 -22.62 9.21 11.34
N LEU A 217 -22.19 7.97 11.13
CA LEU A 217 -22.12 6.97 12.19
C LEU A 217 -20.98 7.28 13.18
N ILE A 218 -19.82 7.71 12.66
CA ILE A 218 -18.71 8.12 13.53
C ILE A 218 -19.13 9.23 14.46
N GLU A 219 -19.76 10.28 13.94
CA GLU A 219 -20.18 11.46 14.66
C GLU A 219 -21.37 11.19 15.60
N ALA A 220 -22.27 10.29 15.23
CA ALA A 220 -23.41 9.93 16.08
C ALA A 220 -23.03 9.10 17.31
N GLU A 221 -21.97 8.29 17.20
CA GLU A 221 -21.55 7.36 18.25
C GLU A 221 -20.40 7.87 19.13
N ASN A 222 -19.63 8.84 18.62
CA ASN A 222 -18.41 9.30 19.27
C ASN A 222 -18.35 10.84 19.33
N PRO A 223 -17.78 11.46 20.38
CA PRO A 223 -17.60 12.90 20.46
C PRO A 223 -16.44 13.38 19.57
N ILE A 224 -16.60 13.18 18.26
CA ILE A 224 -15.63 13.51 17.21
C ILE A 224 -16.42 14.13 16.05
N LEU A 225 -15.85 15.15 15.39
CA LEU A 225 -16.37 15.72 14.15
C LEU A 225 -15.36 15.42 13.02
N VAL A 226 -15.84 14.90 11.91
CA VAL A 226 -15.03 14.69 10.69
C VAL A 226 -15.12 15.93 9.80
N GLU A 227 -14.15 16.82 9.88
CA GLU A 227 -14.15 18.09 9.17
C GLU A 227 -13.81 17.96 7.69
N GLN A 228 -13.03 16.93 7.33
CA GLN A 228 -12.64 16.68 5.95
C GLN A 228 -12.49 15.18 5.69
N TYR A 229 -13.00 14.77 4.52
CA TYR A 229 -12.74 13.47 3.91
C TYR A 229 -12.70 13.65 2.41
N ALA A 230 -11.51 13.59 1.81
CA ALA A 230 -11.30 13.90 0.40
C ALA A 230 -10.07 13.19 -0.15
N PHE A 231 -9.93 13.18 -1.48
CA PHE A 231 -8.68 12.84 -2.14
C PHE A 231 -7.71 14.03 -2.10
N LEU A 232 -6.42 13.71 -2.08
CA LEU A 232 -5.33 14.69 -2.19
C LEU A 232 -4.95 14.85 -3.67
N ALA A 233 -5.24 15.98 -4.25
CA ALA A 233 -4.78 16.30 -5.60
C ALA A 233 -3.24 16.26 -5.68
N ASP A 234 -2.70 15.95 -6.86
CA ASP A 234 -1.26 15.89 -7.15
C ASP A 234 -0.48 14.83 -6.36
N SER A 235 -1.15 13.95 -5.63
CA SER A 235 -0.48 13.00 -4.74
C SER A 235 -0.13 11.67 -5.40
N GLY A 236 -0.92 11.20 -6.37
CA GLY A 236 -0.69 9.94 -7.08
C GLY A 236 0.61 9.95 -7.87
N GLY A 237 1.41 8.89 -7.79
CA GLY A 237 2.64 8.76 -8.57
C GLY A 237 2.38 8.92 -10.06
N ALA A 238 3.10 9.85 -10.71
CA ALA A 238 2.98 10.08 -12.14
C ALA A 238 3.52 8.88 -12.93
N GLY A 239 2.86 8.56 -14.05
CA GLY A 239 3.23 7.45 -14.92
C GLY A 239 2.43 7.50 -16.21
N LYS A 240 2.75 6.63 -17.19
CA LYS A 240 1.85 6.36 -18.30
C LYS A 240 0.46 6.01 -17.75
N TYR A 241 0.47 5.25 -16.67
CA TYR A 241 -0.70 4.98 -15.83
C TYR A 241 -0.44 5.53 -14.44
N ARG A 242 -1.29 6.45 -13.99
CA ARG A 242 -1.18 7.15 -12.71
C ARG A 242 -1.44 6.20 -11.54
N GLY A 243 -0.68 6.34 -10.45
CA GLY A 243 -1.04 5.75 -9.16
C GLY A 243 -2.28 6.41 -8.56
N ALA A 244 -2.97 5.70 -7.68
CA ALA A 244 -4.12 6.24 -6.96
C ALA A 244 -3.72 7.41 -6.05
N LEU A 245 -4.65 8.34 -5.86
CA LEU A 245 -4.49 9.49 -4.98
C LEU A 245 -4.48 9.07 -3.51
N GLY A 246 -3.73 9.79 -2.71
CA GLY A 246 -3.82 9.74 -1.25
C GLY A 246 -5.16 10.27 -0.76
N ILE A 247 -5.50 9.91 0.47
CA ILE A 247 -6.74 10.37 1.12
C ILE A 247 -6.36 11.24 2.31
N VAL A 248 -7.12 12.33 2.50
CA VAL A 248 -7.08 13.13 3.73
C VAL A 248 -8.30 12.86 4.58
N ARG A 249 -8.07 12.69 5.87
CA ARG A 249 -9.09 12.76 6.92
C ARG A 249 -8.68 13.76 7.98
N GLN A 250 -9.63 14.60 8.40
CA GLN A 250 -9.41 15.57 9.45
C GLN A 250 -10.51 15.44 10.50
N TYR A 251 -10.08 15.28 11.75
CA TYR A 251 -10.96 15.06 12.88
C TYR A 251 -10.78 16.15 13.92
N ARG A 252 -11.88 16.68 14.43
CA ARG A 252 -11.90 17.56 15.61
C ARG A 252 -12.40 16.79 16.83
N VAL A 253 -11.68 16.90 17.93
CA VAL A 253 -12.09 16.33 19.23
C VAL A 253 -13.19 17.20 19.84
N LEU A 254 -14.33 16.58 20.18
CA LEU A 254 -15.47 17.23 20.84
C LEU A 254 -15.57 16.85 22.32
N ALA A 255 -14.94 15.74 22.75
CA ALA A 255 -14.79 15.39 24.15
C ALA A 255 -13.90 16.41 24.88
N GLU A 256 -14.06 16.56 26.22
CA GLU A 256 -13.13 17.38 27.00
C GLU A 256 -11.68 16.91 26.84
N GLU A 257 -11.51 15.59 26.85
CA GLU A 257 -10.21 14.92 26.66
C GLU A 257 -10.41 13.60 25.91
N ALA A 258 -9.50 13.30 24.99
CA ALA A 258 -9.42 12.03 24.29
C ALA A 258 -7.96 11.56 24.18
N THR A 259 -7.72 10.30 24.44
CA THR A 259 -6.47 9.65 24.06
C THR A 259 -6.52 9.34 22.56
N VAL A 260 -5.60 9.92 21.80
CA VAL A 260 -5.44 9.65 20.37
C VAL A 260 -4.21 8.78 20.16
N GLN A 261 -4.39 7.63 19.54
CA GLN A 261 -3.31 6.73 19.13
C GLN A 261 -3.29 6.61 17.62
N LEU A 262 -2.13 6.83 17.03
CA LEU A 262 -1.89 6.60 15.62
C LEU A 262 -0.87 5.48 15.42
N ARG A 263 -1.13 4.65 14.43
CA ARG A 263 -0.16 3.76 13.80
C ARG A 263 -0.29 3.94 12.30
N SER A 264 0.74 4.45 11.68
CA SER A 264 0.82 4.67 10.24
C SER A 264 2.23 4.40 9.73
N ASP A 265 2.41 4.48 8.43
CA ASP A 265 3.70 4.25 7.75
C ASP A 265 3.78 5.12 6.50
N ARG A 266 4.85 5.02 5.74
CA ARG A 266 5.09 5.78 4.48
C ARG A 266 5.31 7.28 4.70
N HIS A 267 5.81 7.71 5.86
CA HIS A 267 6.22 9.08 6.10
C HIS A 267 7.64 9.37 5.58
N LEU A 268 8.48 8.34 5.43
CA LEU A 268 9.88 8.45 4.96
C LEU A 268 10.14 7.68 3.67
N HIS A 269 9.47 6.54 3.47
CA HIS A 269 9.67 5.64 2.35
C HIS A 269 8.42 5.60 1.47
N PRO A 270 8.39 6.29 0.32
CA PRO A 270 7.19 6.37 -0.51
C PRO A 270 6.80 5.03 -1.16
N CYS A 271 5.58 4.95 -1.64
CA CYS A 271 5.14 3.83 -2.47
C CYS A 271 5.84 3.91 -3.82
N TRP A 272 6.64 2.90 -4.14
CA TRP A 272 7.46 2.89 -5.35
C TRP A 272 6.63 2.81 -6.65
N GLY A 273 7.10 3.53 -7.69
CA GLY A 273 6.63 3.38 -9.06
C GLY A 273 7.37 2.26 -9.80
N LEU A 274 6.91 1.89 -11.00
CA LEU A 274 7.51 0.87 -11.86
C LEU A 274 7.77 1.40 -13.26
N PHE A 275 8.84 0.90 -13.89
CA PHE A 275 9.19 1.11 -15.30
C PHE A 275 9.17 2.58 -15.75
N GLY A 276 9.73 3.45 -14.92
CA GLY A 276 9.75 4.89 -15.14
C GLY A 276 8.59 5.66 -14.53
N GLY A 277 7.62 4.98 -13.91
CA GLY A 277 6.61 5.62 -13.08
C GLY A 277 7.22 6.18 -11.79
N LYS A 278 6.72 7.33 -11.35
CA LYS A 278 7.19 8.02 -10.15
C LYS A 278 6.55 7.44 -8.88
N PRO A 279 7.20 7.59 -7.72
CA PRO A 279 6.60 7.22 -6.45
C PRO A 279 5.38 8.11 -6.13
N GLY A 280 4.46 7.59 -5.31
CA GLY A 280 3.38 8.38 -4.74
C GLY A 280 3.85 9.32 -3.63
N ALA A 281 3.03 10.31 -3.28
CA ALA A 281 3.30 11.22 -2.18
C ALA A 281 3.38 10.47 -0.84
N LEU A 282 4.21 11.00 0.06
CA LEU A 282 4.38 10.48 1.42
C LEU A 282 3.13 10.73 2.28
N SER A 283 2.98 9.92 3.33
CA SER A 283 2.04 10.19 4.42
C SER A 283 2.46 11.41 5.24
N LYS A 284 1.48 12.11 5.80
CA LYS A 284 1.71 13.20 6.74
C LYS A 284 0.65 13.17 7.85
N SER A 285 1.08 13.42 9.06
CA SER A 285 0.21 13.56 10.24
C SER A 285 0.43 14.92 10.87
N THR A 286 -0.64 15.68 11.07
CA THR A 286 -0.56 17.04 11.61
C THR A 286 -1.57 17.22 12.73
N ILE A 287 -1.12 17.78 13.85
CA ILE A 287 -1.97 18.20 14.95
C ILE A 287 -2.18 19.71 14.84
N ASN A 288 -3.42 20.17 15.01
CA ASN A 288 -3.85 21.57 14.97
C ASN A 288 -3.37 22.33 13.71
N PRO A 289 -3.62 21.79 12.48
CA PRO A 289 -3.14 22.38 11.24
C PRO A 289 -3.64 23.82 11.05
N GLY A 290 -2.76 24.70 10.57
CA GLY A 290 -3.05 26.13 10.30
C GLY A 290 -3.17 27.00 11.53
N THR A 291 -2.79 26.54 12.71
CA THR A 291 -2.81 27.32 13.96
C THR A 291 -1.39 27.52 14.50
N GLU A 292 -1.25 28.42 15.51
CA GLU A 292 0.01 28.58 16.23
C GLU A 292 0.48 27.31 16.98
N LYS A 293 -0.42 26.34 17.17
CA LYS A 293 -0.15 25.05 17.81
C LYS A 293 0.07 23.93 16.79
N GLU A 294 0.29 24.28 15.50
CA GLU A 294 0.53 23.26 14.49
C GLU A 294 1.79 22.45 14.80
N GLU A 295 1.65 21.14 14.74
CA GLU A 295 2.74 20.19 14.96
C GLU A 295 2.69 19.05 13.94
N ASN A 296 3.82 18.74 13.31
CA ASN A 296 3.97 17.52 12.54
C ASN A 296 4.17 16.34 13.51
N ALA A 297 3.20 15.43 13.55
CA ALA A 297 3.25 14.26 14.40
C ALA A 297 4.03 13.11 13.72
N PRO A 298 4.70 12.25 14.50
CA PRO A 298 5.36 11.07 13.96
C PRO A 298 4.36 10.04 13.42
N SER A 299 4.87 9.05 12.66
CA SER A 299 4.08 7.97 12.10
C SER A 299 3.35 7.12 13.14
N LYS A 300 3.86 7.07 14.36
CA LYS A 300 3.32 6.28 15.48
C LYS A 300 3.41 7.08 16.77
N PHE A 301 2.28 7.28 17.42
CA PHE A 301 2.23 7.99 18.71
C PHE A 301 1.00 7.60 19.52
N VAL A 302 1.05 7.91 20.82
CA VAL A 302 -0.10 7.99 21.73
C VAL A 302 -0.04 9.37 22.38
N ARG A 303 -1.14 10.10 22.34
CA ARG A 303 -1.20 11.48 22.85
C ARG A 303 -2.59 11.82 23.40
N THR A 304 -2.63 12.62 24.43
CA THR A 304 -3.86 13.27 24.88
C THR A 304 -4.14 14.50 24.02
N MET A 305 -5.37 14.59 23.52
CA MET A 305 -5.91 15.75 22.83
C MET A 305 -7.16 16.25 23.54
N HIS A 306 -7.41 17.56 23.50
CA HIS A 306 -8.49 18.22 24.22
C HIS A 306 -9.56 18.73 23.26
N ARG A 307 -10.71 19.14 23.82
CA ARG A 307 -11.81 19.73 23.06
C ARG A 307 -11.31 20.86 22.15
N GLY A 308 -11.64 20.75 20.88
CA GLY A 308 -11.26 21.70 19.85
C GLY A 308 -9.93 21.39 19.13
N ASP A 309 -9.09 20.51 19.69
CA ASP A 309 -7.90 20.06 18.97
C ASP A 309 -8.28 19.28 17.70
N VAL A 310 -7.46 19.42 16.68
CA VAL A 310 -7.67 18.84 15.37
C VAL A 310 -6.53 17.88 15.04
N PHE A 311 -6.86 16.70 14.54
CA PHE A 311 -5.90 15.78 13.96
C PHE A 311 -6.19 15.62 12.47
N ARG A 312 -5.17 15.86 11.62
CA ARG A 312 -5.21 15.69 10.17
C ARG A 312 -4.28 14.56 9.75
N ALA A 313 -4.84 13.56 9.09
CA ALA A 313 -4.14 12.44 8.50
C ALA A 313 -4.15 12.56 6.96
N GLU A 314 -2.98 12.66 6.34
CA GLU A 314 -2.79 12.56 4.90
C GLU A 314 -2.10 11.24 4.61
N MET A 315 -2.79 10.34 3.91
CA MET A 315 -2.30 9.00 3.64
C MET A 315 -1.44 9.00 2.38
N ALA A 316 -0.39 8.19 2.37
CA ALA A 316 0.46 8.02 1.22
C ALA A 316 -0.34 7.62 -0.02
N ALA A 317 0.03 8.17 -1.14
CA ALA A 317 -0.51 7.82 -2.44
C ALA A 317 0.24 6.63 -3.06
N SER A 318 -0.34 6.04 -4.08
CA SER A 318 0.21 4.88 -4.78
C SER A 318 1.21 5.27 -5.87
N GLY A 319 2.12 4.36 -6.24
CA GLY A 319 3.11 4.57 -7.29
C GLY A 319 2.51 4.52 -8.71
N GLY A 320 3.11 5.27 -9.63
CA GLY A 320 2.78 5.26 -11.06
C GLY A 320 3.49 4.13 -11.82
N TYR A 321 3.00 3.82 -13.01
CA TYR A 321 3.54 2.79 -13.90
C TYR A 321 3.89 3.37 -15.27
N GLY A 322 5.09 3.10 -15.75
CA GLY A 322 5.58 3.57 -17.04
C GLY A 322 5.94 5.07 -17.06
N ASN A 323 6.64 5.50 -18.09
CA ASN A 323 7.08 6.88 -18.22
C ASN A 323 5.88 7.85 -18.33
N PRO A 324 5.74 8.85 -17.43
CA PRO A 324 4.63 9.80 -17.46
C PRO A 324 4.56 10.63 -18.74
N TYR A 325 5.67 10.86 -19.44
CA TYR A 325 5.68 11.57 -20.72
C TYR A 325 5.10 10.75 -21.89
N THR A 326 4.77 9.48 -21.66
CA THR A 326 4.04 8.66 -22.65
C THR A 326 2.54 8.56 -22.36
N ARG A 327 2.05 9.24 -21.29
CA ARG A 327 0.61 9.34 -21.01
C ARG A 327 -0.08 10.23 -22.04
N GLU A 328 -1.23 9.77 -22.54
CA GLU A 328 -2.03 10.52 -23.51
C GLU A 328 -2.42 11.90 -22.96
N PRO A 329 -2.17 13.00 -23.70
CA PRO A 329 -2.48 14.35 -23.22
C PRO A 329 -3.94 14.54 -22.81
N GLU A 330 -4.89 13.91 -23.50
CA GLU A 330 -6.31 13.99 -23.15
C GLU A 330 -6.63 13.27 -21.82
N ALA A 331 -5.91 12.18 -21.50
CA ALA A 331 -6.06 11.51 -20.21
C ALA A 331 -5.56 12.41 -19.06
N VAL A 332 -4.45 13.14 -19.27
CA VAL A 332 -3.94 14.13 -18.30
C VAL A 332 -4.92 15.30 -18.14
N LEU A 333 -5.47 15.81 -19.25
CA LEU A 333 -6.48 16.87 -19.20
C LEU A 333 -7.75 16.41 -18.47
N ASN A 334 -8.16 15.16 -18.64
CA ASN A 334 -9.28 14.59 -17.91
C ASN A 334 -9.02 14.50 -16.40
N ASP A 335 -7.80 14.13 -15.99
CA ASP A 335 -7.39 14.15 -14.58
C ASP A 335 -7.46 15.58 -14.00
N VAL A 336 -7.09 16.62 -14.79
CA VAL A 336 -7.24 18.03 -14.38
C VAL A 336 -8.71 18.42 -14.24
N ARG A 337 -9.56 18.05 -15.21
CA ARG A 337 -11.01 18.34 -15.16
C ARG A 337 -11.71 17.67 -13.98
N GLN A 338 -11.19 16.52 -13.53
CA GLN A 338 -11.67 15.79 -12.37
C GLN A 338 -11.02 16.24 -11.06
N GLU A 339 -10.22 17.30 -11.08
CA GLU A 339 -9.50 17.85 -9.92
C GLU A 339 -8.55 16.84 -9.25
N LYS A 340 -8.15 15.80 -9.96
CA LYS A 340 -7.19 14.80 -9.49
C LYS A 340 -5.77 15.34 -9.50
N ILE A 341 -5.46 16.18 -10.48
CA ILE A 341 -4.18 16.88 -10.59
C ILE A 341 -4.42 18.36 -10.95
N THR A 342 -3.49 19.21 -10.56
CA THR A 342 -3.48 20.61 -10.97
C THR A 342 -2.89 20.78 -12.38
N VAL A 343 -3.20 21.90 -13.05
CA VAL A 343 -2.57 22.28 -14.34
C VAL A 343 -1.05 22.35 -14.19
N LYS A 344 -0.56 22.84 -13.05
CA LYS A 344 0.87 22.90 -12.76
C LYS A 344 1.48 21.50 -12.73
N HIS A 345 0.84 20.55 -12.08
CA HIS A 345 1.28 19.15 -12.02
C HIS A 345 1.23 18.49 -13.40
N ALA A 346 0.18 18.77 -14.20
CA ALA A 346 0.07 18.29 -15.58
C ALA A 346 1.29 18.69 -16.43
N LEU A 347 1.75 19.95 -16.28
CA LEU A 347 2.94 20.42 -16.97
C LEU A 347 4.24 19.82 -16.40
N GLN A 348 4.40 19.84 -15.08
CA GLN A 348 5.65 19.43 -14.44
C GLN A 348 5.92 17.94 -14.52
N GLU A 349 4.91 17.13 -14.29
CA GLU A 349 5.05 15.68 -14.18
C GLU A 349 4.79 14.92 -15.48
N TYR A 350 3.87 15.44 -16.33
CA TYR A 350 3.45 14.78 -17.56
C TYR A 350 3.88 15.52 -18.82
N GLY A 351 4.40 16.74 -18.66
CA GLY A 351 4.80 17.61 -19.79
C GLY A 351 3.61 18.04 -20.66
N VAL A 352 2.39 18.08 -20.12
CA VAL A 352 1.19 18.43 -20.89
C VAL A 352 0.86 19.90 -20.70
N CYS A 353 0.88 20.63 -21.84
CA CYS A 353 0.46 22.03 -21.91
C CYS A 353 -1.06 22.11 -22.09
N ILE A 354 -1.73 22.93 -21.28
CA ILE A 354 -3.18 23.14 -21.37
C ILE A 354 -3.44 24.56 -21.78
N ASP A 355 -4.18 24.74 -22.88
CA ASP A 355 -4.65 26.04 -23.33
C ASP A 355 -5.85 26.47 -22.47
N PHE A 356 -5.67 27.53 -21.70
CA PHE A 356 -6.71 28.06 -20.80
C PHE A 356 -7.87 28.71 -21.56
N ALA A 357 -7.66 29.20 -22.80
CA ALA A 357 -8.71 29.84 -23.58
C ALA A 357 -9.70 28.82 -24.15
N THR A 358 -9.21 27.67 -24.53
CA THR A 358 -10.01 26.59 -25.12
C THR A 358 -10.36 25.49 -24.14
N GLY A 359 -9.65 25.38 -23.02
CA GLY A 359 -9.78 24.29 -22.04
C GLY A 359 -9.36 22.92 -22.62
N LYS A 360 -8.44 22.91 -23.60
CA LYS A 360 -7.93 21.72 -24.28
C LYS A 360 -6.45 21.52 -24.05
N ALA A 361 -5.97 20.31 -24.26
CA ALA A 361 -4.53 20.04 -24.33
C ALA A 361 -3.99 20.62 -25.65
N ASP A 362 -2.91 21.43 -25.54
CA ASP A 362 -2.16 21.92 -26.70
C ASP A 362 -1.13 20.84 -27.07
N ILE A 363 -1.42 20.10 -28.11
CA ILE A 363 -0.61 18.94 -28.52
C ILE A 363 0.76 19.39 -29.03
N GLU A 364 0.84 20.45 -29.86
CA GLU A 364 2.09 20.94 -30.41
C GLU A 364 3.03 21.47 -29.34
N ALA A 365 2.52 22.27 -28.39
CA ALA A 365 3.28 22.72 -27.25
C ALA A 365 3.70 21.58 -26.32
N THR A 366 2.83 20.58 -26.13
CA THR A 366 3.11 19.37 -25.35
C THR A 366 4.26 18.57 -25.94
N ASP A 367 4.21 18.28 -27.25
CA ASP A 367 5.25 17.52 -27.94
C ASP A 367 6.60 18.25 -27.89
N THR A 368 6.58 19.56 -28.13
CA THR A 368 7.77 20.42 -28.03
C THR A 368 8.37 20.42 -26.62
N TYR A 369 7.54 20.57 -25.60
CA TYR A 369 7.98 20.54 -24.20
C TYR A 369 8.59 19.20 -23.80
N ARG A 370 7.90 18.09 -24.13
CA ARG A 370 8.38 16.73 -23.87
C ARG A 370 9.72 16.45 -24.56
N ALA A 371 9.84 16.80 -25.85
CA ALA A 371 11.07 16.63 -26.62
C ALA A 371 12.25 17.39 -26.00
N THR A 372 12.02 18.63 -25.58
CA THR A 372 13.06 19.48 -24.96
C THR A 372 13.53 18.88 -23.63
N ARG A 373 12.61 18.35 -22.81
CA ARG A 373 12.96 17.75 -21.52
C ARG A 373 13.72 16.43 -21.67
N LEU A 374 13.31 15.59 -22.60
CA LEU A 374 14.00 14.32 -22.90
C LEU A 374 15.41 14.56 -23.44
N SER A 375 15.61 15.57 -24.29
CA SER A 375 16.94 15.91 -24.83
C SER A 375 17.88 16.54 -23.79
N ALA A 376 17.35 17.21 -22.77
CA ALA A 376 18.13 17.84 -21.72
C ALA A 376 18.66 16.82 -20.67
N GLY A 377 18.35 15.54 -20.78
CA GLY A 377 18.79 14.50 -19.84
C GLY A 377 18.24 14.66 -18.41
N ASN A 378 17.27 15.56 -18.23
CA ASN A 378 16.77 15.92 -16.90
C ASN A 378 15.73 14.96 -16.33
N ASP A 379 15.29 13.99 -17.13
CA ASP A 379 14.32 12.99 -16.72
C ASP A 379 14.75 11.61 -17.23
N ASP A 380 15.78 11.00 -16.60
CA ASP A 380 15.86 9.56 -16.55
C ASP A 380 14.86 9.11 -15.47
N PRO A 381 13.64 8.68 -15.85
CA PRO A 381 12.58 8.33 -14.90
C PRO A 381 12.85 6.98 -14.23
N THR A 382 14.03 6.41 -14.42
CA THR A 382 14.40 5.14 -13.79
C THR A 382 14.73 5.42 -12.32
N PRO A 383 13.87 5.07 -11.36
CA PRO A 383 14.24 5.13 -9.95
C PRO A 383 15.48 4.27 -9.74
N SER A 384 16.39 4.73 -8.92
CA SER A 384 17.61 4.02 -8.50
C SER A 384 17.36 2.63 -7.88
N ILE A 385 16.11 2.21 -7.77
CA ILE A 385 15.63 0.95 -7.19
C ILE A 385 15.67 -0.22 -8.21
N MET A 386 15.82 0.07 -9.51
CA MET A 386 15.89 -0.94 -10.57
C MET A 386 17.18 -0.85 -11.42
N ARG A 387 18.26 -0.19 -10.91
CA ARG A 387 19.60 -0.31 -11.48
C ARG A 387 20.36 -1.46 -10.86
#